data_bfc474c4fa6bb9f1fcf6846e781719d3
#
_entry.id   bfc474c4fa6bb9f1fcf6846e781719d3
#
_cell.length_a   1.000
_cell.length_b   1.000
_cell.length_c   1.000
_cell.angle_alpha   90.00
_cell.angle_beta   90.00
_cell.angle_gamma   90.00
#
_symmetry.space_group_name_H-M   'P 1'
#
loop_
_entity.id
_entity.type
_entity.pdbx_description
1 polymer ?
#
loop_
_entity_poly.entity_id
_entity_poly.type
_entity_poly.pdbx_seq_one_letter_code
_entity_poly.pdbx_strand_id
1 'polypeptide(L)'
;MNPVGKVPVLRDDDFIMFESGAMVQYILDRHGNGQLQPKPGTPEHGLYLQWCWFAESTFARPIGEIVNHRRVFEENQQSDSAINEMKARASLCVKALDEAIKGREFLVGNEFTAADIMMGYSMFIFDKYVSSDHHDNAHDYWNRLQQREACKVAFTL
;
A
#
# COMPACT_ATOMS: atom_id res chain seq x y z
N MET A 1 16.78 16.25 -6.46
CA MET A 1 15.80 15.13 -6.51
C MET A 1 15.72 14.47 -5.14
N ASN A 2 15.52 13.17 -4.98
CA ASN A 2 15.39 12.55 -3.66
C ASN A 2 16.72 12.56 -2.90
N PRO A 3 16.79 13.11 -1.66
CA PRO A 3 18.04 13.25 -0.91
C PRO A 3 18.64 11.90 -0.44
N VAL A 4 17.82 10.84 -0.38
CA VAL A 4 18.26 9.48 -0.02
C VAL A 4 18.37 8.54 -1.22
N GLY A 5 18.34 9.07 -2.43
CA GLY A 5 18.56 8.31 -3.66
C GLY A 5 17.44 7.32 -4.02
N LYS A 6 16.25 7.48 -3.48
CA LYS A 6 15.10 6.60 -3.73
C LYS A 6 14.16 7.18 -4.79
N VAL A 7 13.31 6.32 -5.30
CA VAL A 7 12.16 6.63 -6.15
C VAL A 7 10.88 6.28 -5.40
N PRO A 8 9.74 6.91 -5.74
CA PRO A 8 9.54 7.94 -6.76
C PRO A 8 9.99 9.36 -6.35
N VAL A 9 10.00 10.26 -7.31
CA VAL A 9 10.10 11.71 -7.12
C VAL A 9 9.06 12.35 -8.02
N LEU A 10 8.24 13.24 -7.48
CA LEU A 10 7.28 14.04 -8.22
C LEU A 10 7.85 15.43 -8.47
N ARG A 11 7.68 15.92 -9.70
CA ARG A 11 7.93 17.31 -10.06
C ARG A 11 6.65 17.92 -10.63
N ASP A 12 6.28 19.08 -10.08
CA ASP A 12 5.18 19.92 -10.54
C ASP A 12 5.72 21.33 -10.72
N ASP A 13 5.99 21.72 -11.97
CA ASP A 13 6.76 22.91 -12.35
C ASP A 13 8.13 22.95 -11.65
N ASP A 14 8.34 23.92 -10.76
CA ASP A 14 9.57 24.07 -9.97
C ASP A 14 9.49 23.37 -8.61
N PHE A 15 8.33 22.86 -8.22
CA PHE A 15 8.12 22.13 -6.97
C PHE A 15 8.56 20.68 -7.16
N ILE A 16 9.42 20.20 -6.26
CA ILE A 16 9.89 18.82 -6.23
C ILE A 16 9.57 18.22 -4.87
N MET A 17 8.97 17.02 -4.87
CA MET A 17 8.69 16.30 -3.65
C MET A 17 9.01 14.80 -3.78
N PHE A 18 9.20 14.16 -2.65
CA PHE A 18 9.38 12.72 -2.49
C PHE A 18 8.39 12.22 -1.42
N GLU A 19 8.37 10.93 -1.10
CA GLU A 19 7.37 10.20 -0.33
C GLU A 19 6.08 9.94 -1.12
N SER A 20 5.91 8.69 -1.56
CA SER A 20 4.79 8.27 -2.43
C SER A 20 3.41 8.58 -1.84
N GLY A 21 3.22 8.36 -0.54
CA GLY A 21 1.96 8.70 0.14
C GLY A 21 1.67 10.20 0.13
N ALA A 22 2.69 11.03 0.35
CA ALA A 22 2.55 12.48 0.28
C ALA A 22 2.28 12.96 -1.15
N MET A 23 2.89 12.31 -2.17
CA MET A 23 2.61 12.60 -3.58
C MET A 23 1.17 12.30 -3.94
N VAL A 24 0.63 11.17 -3.51
CA VAL A 24 -0.78 10.81 -3.70
C VAL A 24 -1.68 11.89 -3.12
N GLN A 25 -1.46 12.27 -1.86
CA GLN A 25 -2.27 13.31 -1.22
C GLN A 25 -2.14 14.67 -1.93
N TYR A 26 -0.94 15.09 -2.29
CA TYR A 26 -0.71 16.33 -3.04
C TYR A 26 -1.46 16.36 -4.37
N ILE A 27 -1.38 15.26 -5.13
CA ILE A 27 -2.09 15.15 -6.42
C ILE A 27 -3.60 15.24 -6.23
N LEU A 28 -4.16 14.59 -5.21
CA LEU A 28 -5.59 14.62 -4.93
C LEU A 28 -6.05 16.01 -4.48
N ASP A 29 -5.30 16.66 -3.61
CA ASP A 29 -5.64 18.01 -3.11
C ASP A 29 -5.56 19.07 -4.21
N ARG A 30 -4.57 18.96 -5.09
CA ARG A 30 -4.32 19.97 -6.12
C ARG A 30 -5.11 19.72 -7.42
N HIS A 31 -5.25 18.46 -7.82
CA HIS A 31 -5.78 18.07 -9.13
C HIS A 31 -6.99 17.13 -9.06
N GLY A 32 -7.29 16.58 -7.89
CA GLY A 32 -8.32 15.54 -7.73
C GLY A 32 -9.75 16.06 -7.73
N ASN A 33 -9.98 17.36 -7.59
CA ASN A 33 -11.33 17.95 -7.53
C ASN A 33 -12.30 17.22 -6.56
N GLY A 34 -11.77 16.76 -5.43
CA GLY A 34 -12.51 16.03 -4.40
C GLY A 34 -12.74 14.54 -4.72
N GLN A 35 -12.15 14.02 -5.81
CA GLN A 35 -12.24 12.60 -6.14
C GLN A 35 -11.23 11.75 -5.34
N LEU A 36 -11.52 10.47 -5.18
CA LEU A 36 -10.68 9.45 -4.58
C LEU A 36 -10.28 9.71 -3.11
N GLN A 37 -10.94 10.66 -2.45
CA GLN A 37 -10.77 10.91 -1.03
C GLN A 37 -12.07 11.46 -0.42
N PRO A 38 -12.41 11.10 0.82
CA PRO A 38 -13.52 11.73 1.54
C PRO A 38 -13.23 13.20 1.84
N LYS A 39 -14.30 13.96 2.07
CA LYS A 39 -14.18 15.39 2.42
C LYS A 39 -13.32 15.57 3.68
N PRO A 40 -12.27 16.42 3.64
CA PRO A 40 -11.45 16.73 4.80
C PRO A 40 -12.29 17.19 6.00
N GLY A 41 -11.89 16.74 7.21
CA GLY A 41 -12.56 17.07 8.46
C GLY A 41 -13.75 16.17 8.82
N THR A 42 -14.04 15.13 8.03
CA THR A 42 -15.05 14.11 8.36
C THR A 42 -14.42 12.88 9.01
N PRO A 43 -15.20 12.05 9.74
CA PRO A 43 -14.72 10.77 10.27
C PRO A 43 -14.21 9.82 9.16
N GLU A 44 -14.87 9.81 8.01
CA GLU A 44 -14.47 9.02 6.84
C GLU A 44 -13.09 9.43 6.32
N HIS A 45 -12.77 10.72 6.33
CA HIS A 45 -11.44 11.21 6.00
C HIS A 45 -10.39 10.75 7.03
N GLY A 46 -10.76 10.69 8.30
CA GLY A 46 -9.90 10.08 9.33
C GLY A 46 -9.60 8.61 9.05
N LEU A 47 -10.60 7.81 8.68
CA LEU A 47 -10.43 6.41 8.28
C LEU A 47 -9.60 6.28 6.99
N TYR A 48 -9.82 7.16 6.03
CA TYR A 48 -9.02 7.23 4.80
C TYR A 48 -7.53 7.42 5.10
N LEU A 49 -7.19 8.40 5.92
CA LEU A 49 -5.81 8.63 6.35
C LEU A 49 -5.24 7.44 7.12
N GLN A 50 -6.02 6.84 8.02
CA GLN A 50 -5.62 5.64 8.76
C GLN A 50 -5.21 4.51 7.79
N TRP A 51 -6.01 4.21 6.76
CA TRP A 51 -5.72 3.14 5.82
C TRP A 51 -4.56 3.47 4.86
N CYS A 52 -4.41 4.74 4.46
CA CYS A 52 -3.24 5.18 3.72
C CYS A 52 -1.95 4.95 4.52
N TRP A 53 -1.91 5.39 5.78
CA TRP A 53 -0.76 5.20 6.64
C TRP A 53 -0.55 3.74 7.05
N PHE A 54 -1.62 2.98 7.25
CA PHE A 54 -1.52 1.54 7.51
C PHE A 54 -0.85 0.82 6.34
N ALA A 55 -1.26 1.08 5.12
CA ALA A 55 -0.68 0.47 3.93
C ALA A 55 0.81 0.78 3.80
N GLU A 56 1.21 2.05 3.95
CA GLU A 56 2.58 2.51 3.76
C GLU A 56 3.51 2.14 4.92
N SER A 57 3.14 2.50 6.15
CA SER A 57 4.06 2.42 7.28
C SER A 57 3.93 1.15 8.11
N THR A 58 2.76 0.49 8.09
CA THR A 58 2.52 -0.71 8.89
C THR A 58 2.65 -1.97 8.06
N PHE A 59 2.02 -2.02 6.89
CA PHE A 59 2.00 -3.21 6.05
C PHE A 59 3.20 -3.31 5.10
N ALA A 60 3.52 -2.26 4.34
CA ALA A 60 4.65 -2.30 3.40
C ALA A 60 6.01 -2.42 4.08
N ARG A 61 6.14 -1.94 5.31
CA ARG A 61 7.41 -1.92 6.04
C ARG A 61 8.04 -3.30 6.24
N PRO A 62 7.38 -4.29 6.87
CA PRO A 62 7.98 -5.62 7.07
C PRO A 62 8.34 -6.30 5.75
N ILE A 63 7.58 -6.05 4.69
CA ILE A 63 7.86 -6.58 3.35
C ILE A 63 9.14 -5.92 2.78
N GLY A 64 9.26 -4.61 2.90
CA GLY A 64 10.46 -3.87 2.52
C GLY A 64 11.71 -4.32 3.27
N GLU A 65 11.57 -4.66 4.56
CA GLU A 65 12.65 -5.20 5.38
C GLU A 65 13.09 -6.59 4.88
N ILE A 66 12.16 -7.48 4.49
CA ILE A 66 12.48 -8.78 3.85
C ILE A 66 13.28 -8.57 2.56
N VAL A 67 12.78 -7.70 1.68
CA VAL A 67 13.43 -7.40 0.40
C VAL A 67 14.83 -6.83 0.61
N ASN A 68 14.98 -5.90 1.55
CA ASN A 68 16.27 -5.29 1.86
C ASN A 68 17.23 -6.30 2.49
N HIS A 69 16.75 -7.15 3.39
CA HIS A 69 17.56 -8.20 4.02
C HIS A 69 18.13 -9.16 2.97
N ARG A 70 17.27 -9.64 2.05
CA ARG A 70 17.69 -10.51 0.95
C ARG A 70 18.63 -9.85 -0.06
N ARG A 71 18.53 -8.54 -0.23
CA ARG A 71 19.41 -7.78 -1.12
C ARG A 71 20.79 -7.53 -0.53
N VAL A 72 20.88 -7.31 0.78
CA VAL A 72 22.12 -6.91 1.47
C VAL A 72 22.97 -8.11 1.85
N PHE A 73 22.34 -9.22 2.22
CA PHE A 73 23.04 -10.41 2.72
C PHE A 73 23.05 -11.53 1.68
N GLU A 74 24.19 -12.18 1.53
CA GLU A 74 24.30 -13.44 0.78
C GLU A 74 23.40 -14.52 1.44
N GLU A 75 22.95 -15.50 0.67
CA GLU A 75 21.96 -16.49 1.12
C GLU A 75 22.37 -17.18 2.42
N ASN A 76 23.65 -17.54 2.56
CA ASN A 76 24.21 -18.17 3.75
C ASN A 76 24.38 -17.24 4.97
N GLN A 77 24.15 -15.95 4.79
CA GLN A 77 24.23 -14.92 5.85
C GLN A 77 22.82 -14.42 6.23
N GLN A 78 21.78 -14.84 5.52
CA GLN A 78 20.41 -14.44 5.81
C GLN A 78 19.91 -15.11 7.08
N SER A 79 19.19 -14.33 7.89
CA SER A 79 18.55 -14.80 9.11
C SER A 79 17.13 -15.27 8.86
N ASP A 80 16.90 -16.57 8.82
CA ASP A 80 15.57 -17.14 8.68
C ASP A 80 14.62 -16.69 9.79
N SER A 81 15.11 -16.55 11.01
CA SER A 81 14.29 -16.09 12.14
C SER A 81 13.82 -14.65 11.95
N ALA A 82 14.69 -13.76 11.46
CA ALA A 82 14.30 -12.38 11.15
C ALA A 82 13.30 -12.32 9.98
N ILE A 83 13.56 -13.07 8.91
CA ILE A 83 12.64 -13.14 7.75
C ILE A 83 11.28 -13.69 8.17
N ASN A 84 11.24 -14.75 8.98
CA ASN A 84 9.98 -15.35 9.43
C ASN A 84 9.20 -14.41 10.36
N GLU A 85 9.86 -13.64 11.20
CA GLU A 85 9.24 -12.62 12.04
C GLU A 85 8.60 -11.50 11.17
N MET A 86 9.32 -11.00 10.16
CA MET A 86 8.79 -10.01 9.24
C MET A 86 7.61 -10.53 8.42
N LYS A 87 7.66 -11.80 7.96
CA LYS A 87 6.52 -12.46 7.32
C LYS A 87 5.31 -12.55 8.24
N ALA A 88 5.50 -12.92 9.50
CA ALA A 88 4.42 -13.00 10.48
C ALA A 88 3.75 -11.63 10.69
N ARG A 89 4.54 -10.54 10.78
CA ARG A 89 3.99 -9.18 10.86
C ARG A 89 3.18 -8.80 9.62
N ALA A 90 3.69 -9.10 8.44
CA ALA A 90 2.98 -8.84 7.19
C ALA A 90 1.66 -9.63 7.12
N SER A 91 1.64 -10.89 7.55
CA SER A 91 0.44 -11.72 7.60
C SER A 91 -0.60 -11.20 8.60
N LEU A 92 -0.19 -10.61 9.73
CA LEU A 92 -1.10 -9.91 10.64
C LEU A 92 -1.78 -8.72 9.98
N CYS A 93 -1.09 -8.02 9.08
CA CYS A 93 -1.68 -6.91 8.34
C CYS A 93 -2.75 -7.39 7.34
N VAL A 94 -2.52 -8.52 6.65
CA VAL A 94 -3.53 -9.14 5.79
C VAL A 94 -4.75 -9.58 6.60
N LYS A 95 -4.55 -10.16 7.79
CA LYS A 95 -5.66 -10.52 8.68
C LYS A 95 -6.47 -9.30 9.12
N ALA A 96 -5.81 -8.18 9.46
CA ALA A 96 -6.49 -6.94 9.83
C ALA A 96 -7.28 -6.36 8.64
N LEU A 97 -6.72 -6.43 7.43
CA LEU A 97 -7.42 -6.07 6.21
C LEU A 97 -8.65 -6.94 5.98
N ASP A 98 -8.52 -8.25 6.12
CA ASP A 98 -9.61 -9.22 5.94
C ASP A 98 -10.81 -8.91 6.84
N GLU A 99 -10.55 -8.65 8.11
CA GLU A 99 -11.58 -8.29 9.08
C GLU A 99 -12.24 -6.94 8.74
N ALA A 100 -11.45 -5.97 8.29
CA ALA A 100 -11.93 -4.62 7.98
C ALA A 100 -12.77 -4.56 6.70
N ILE A 101 -12.42 -5.38 5.68
CA ILE A 101 -13.11 -5.38 4.38
C ILE A 101 -14.32 -6.30 4.35
N LYS A 102 -14.55 -7.08 5.40
CA LYS A 102 -15.68 -8.01 5.46
C LYS A 102 -17.01 -7.33 5.21
N GLY A 103 -17.73 -7.79 4.19
CA GLY A 103 -19.01 -7.21 3.78
C GLY A 103 -18.95 -5.83 3.15
N ARG A 104 -17.75 -5.39 2.73
CA ARG A 104 -17.51 -4.11 2.07
C ARG A 104 -16.85 -4.30 0.72
N GLU A 105 -17.08 -3.36 -0.18
CA GLU A 105 -16.40 -3.32 -1.47
C GLU A 105 -15.05 -2.59 -1.39
N PHE A 106 -14.99 -1.49 -0.61
CA PHE A 106 -13.83 -0.63 -0.44
C PHE A 106 -13.53 -0.36 1.03
N LEU A 107 -12.32 0.10 1.33
CA LEU A 107 -11.82 0.34 2.69
C LEU A 107 -12.57 1.46 3.41
N VAL A 108 -13.01 2.48 2.67
CA VAL A 108 -13.62 3.68 3.25
C VAL A 108 -14.96 3.96 2.58
N GLY A 109 -16.02 3.93 3.36
CA GLY A 109 -17.38 4.13 2.84
C GLY A 109 -17.75 3.09 1.78
N ASN A 110 -18.41 3.55 0.72
CA ASN A 110 -18.87 2.72 -0.40
C ASN A 110 -18.21 3.11 -1.73
N GLU A 111 -17.13 3.87 -1.68
CA GLU A 111 -16.47 4.38 -2.88
C GLU A 111 -14.97 4.03 -2.87
N PHE A 112 -14.44 3.81 -4.08
CA PHE A 112 -13.02 3.60 -4.28
C PHE A 112 -12.24 4.87 -3.97
N THR A 113 -11.21 4.77 -3.13
CA THR A 113 -10.36 5.88 -2.71
C THR A 113 -8.88 5.57 -2.93
N ALA A 114 -8.02 6.57 -2.72
CA ALA A 114 -6.58 6.34 -2.77
C ALA A 114 -6.07 5.43 -1.63
N ALA A 115 -6.84 5.23 -0.56
CA ALA A 115 -6.52 4.21 0.43
C ALA A 115 -6.53 2.80 -0.18
N ASP A 116 -7.46 2.52 -1.11
CA ASP A 116 -7.51 1.25 -1.84
C ASP A 116 -6.33 1.12 -2.83
N ILE A 117 -5.88 2.23 -3.42
CA ILE A 117 -4.68 2.24 -4.29
C ILE A 117 -3.43 1.88 -3.49
N MET A 118 -3.22 2.53 -2.35
CA MET A 118 -2.07 2.28 -1.48
C MET A 118 -2.10 0.86 -0.90
N MET A 119 -3.27 0.39 -0.48
CA MET A 119 -3.45 -0.97 -0.01
C MET A 119 -3.20 -2.00 -1.12
N GLY A 120 -3.66 -1.73 -2.33
CA GLY A 120 -3.42 -2.58 -3.50
C GLY A 120 -1.92 -2.75 -3.79
N TYR A 121 -1.12 -1.68 -3.66
CA TYR A 121 0.33 -1.80 -3.77
C TYR A 121 0.93 -2.69 -2.68
N SER A 122 0.48 -2.54 -1.44
CA SER A 122 0.95 -3.38 -0.33
C SER A 122 0.57 -4.85 -0.50
N MET A 123 -0.63 -5.15 -1.03
CA MET A 123 -1.04 -6.51 -1.41
C MET A 123 -0.17 -7.06 -2.54
N PHE A 124 0.12 -6.27 -3.57
CA PHE A 124 1.00 -6.68 -4.66
C PHE A 124 2.40 -7.09 -4.18
N ILE A 125 3.02 -6.29 -3.33
CA ILE A 125 4.36 -6.64 -2.79
C ILE A 125 4.29 -7.80 -1.79
N PHE A 126 3.17 -7.96 -1.07
CA PHE A 126 2.93 -9.11 -0.21
C PHE A 126 2.90 -10.41 -1.02
N ASP A 127 2.13 -10.47 -2.10
CA ASP A 127 2.08 -11.62 -3.02
C ASP A 127 3.44 -11.98 -3.57
N LYS A 128 4.19 -10.96 -3.96
CA LYS A 128 5.50 -11.14 -4.59
C LYS A 128 6.59 -11.63 -3.64
N TYR A 129 6.57 -11.20 -2.38
CA TYR A 129 7.72 -11.39 -1.48
C TYR A 129 7.43 -12.18 -0.21
N VAL A 130 6.17 -12.37 0.13
CA VAL A 130 5.76 -13.05 1.37
C VAL A 130 4.97 -14.31 1.09
N SER A 131 3.76 -14.19 0.58
CA SER A 131 2.83 -15.28 0.31
C SER A 131 1.66 -14.78 -0.53
N SER A 132 1.12 -15.66 -1.39
CA SER A 132 -0.18 -15.47 -2.04
C SER A 132 -1.34 -16.08 -1.25
N ASP A 133 -1.07 -16.60 -0.06
CA ASP A 133 -2.10 -17.18 0.82
C ASP A 133 -2.75 -16.04 1.64
N HIS A 134 -3.95 -15.66 1.20
CA HIS A 134 -4.75 -14.61 1.82
C HIS A 134 -5.96 -15.22 2.51
N HIS A 135 -6.54 -14.47 3.45
CA HIS A 135 -7.88 -14.73 3.97
C HIS A 135 -8.93 -14.37 2.90
N ASP A 136 -10.09 -15.00 2.96
CA ASP A 136 -11.10 -14.96 1.89
C ASP A 136 -11.54 -13.53 1.49
N ASN A 137 -11.85 -12.67 2.47
CA ASN A 137 -12.31 -11.31 2.19
C ASN A 137 -11.18 -10.43 1.60
N ALA A 138 -9.95 -10.57 2.12
CA ALA A 138 -8.78 -9.86 1.61
C ALA A 138 -8.42 -10.33 0.18
N HIS A 139 -8.55 -11.63 -0.09
CA HIS A 139 -8.37 -12.22 -1.41
C HIS A 139 -9.38 -11.65 -2.42
N ASP A 140 -10.68 -11.67 -2.08
CA ASP A 140 -11.74 -11.15 -2.94
C ASP A 140 -11.58 -9.65 -3.20
N TYR A 141 -11.22 -8.89 -2.16
CA TYR A 141 -10.92 -7.47 -2.28
C TYR A 141 -9.74 -7.23 -3.25
N TRP A 142 -8.63 -7.93 -3.08
CA TRP A 142 -7.45 -7.79 -3.95
C TRP A 142 -7.77 -8.17 -5.40
N ASN A 143 -8.53 -9.25 -5.61
CA ASN A 143 -8.99 -9.65 -6.93
C ASN A 143 -9.85 -8.56 -7.61
N ARG A 144 -10.74 -7.90 -6.86
CA ARG A 144 -11.54 -6.77 -7.41
C ARG A 144 -10.63 -5.60 -7.81
N LEU A 145 -9.65 -5.25 -7.01
CA LEU A 145 -8.72 -4.17 -7.35
C LEU A 145 -7.93 -4.47 -8.62
N GLN A 146 -7.47 -5.70 -8.79
CA GLN A 146 -6.73 -6.14 -9.98
C GLN A 146 -7.56 -6.10 -11.27
N GLN A 147 -8.89 -6.16 -11.21
CA GLN A 147 -9.76 -6.05 -12.38
C GLN A 147 -9.88 -4.61 -12.91
N ARG A 148 -9.49 -3.61 -12.12
CA ARG A 148 -9.52 -2.20 -12.56
C ARG A 148 -8.47 -1.96 -13.65
N GLU A 149 -8.87 -1.31 -14.75
CA GLU A 149 -7.95 -1.05 -15.87
C GLU A 149 -6.69 -0.27 -15.46
N ALA A 150 -6.84 0.73 -14.59
CA ALA A 150 -5.70 1.49 -14.07
C ALA A 150 -4.73 0.60 -13.26
N CYS A 151 -5.24 -0.39 -12.53
CA CYS A 151 -4.42 -1.35 -11.79
C CYS A 151 -3.64 -2.26 -12.75
N LYS A 152 -4.30 -2.79 -13.79
CA LYS A 152 -3.66 -3.61 -14.82
C LYS A 152 -2.52 -2.86 -15.51
N VAL A 153 -2.76 -1.60 -15.88
CA VAL A 153 -1.73 -0.74 -16.49
C VAL A 153 -0.57 -0.50 -15.54
N ALA A 154 -0.85 -0.18 -14.26
CA ALA A 154 0.19 0.14 -13.27
C ALA A 154 1.13 -1.05 -12.97
N PHE A 155 0.65 -2.28 -13.03
CA PHE A 155 1.43 -3.48 -12.73
C PHE A 155 1.95 -4.25 -13.96
N THR A 156 1.71 -3.75 -15.17
CA THR A 156 2.20 -4.36 -16.41
C THR A 156 3.60 -3.86 -16.82
N LEU A 157 4.18 -2.94 -16.08
CA LEU A 157 5.48 -2.33 -16.35
C LEU A 157 6.63 -3.12 -15.73
#